data_af766936e93ba0dc22a5d8b8a5ff3728
#
_entry.id   af766936e93ba0dc22a5d8b8a5ff3728
#
_cell.length_a   1.000
_cell.length_b   1.000
_cell.length_c   1.000
_cell.angle_alpha   90.00
_cell.angle_beta   90.00
_cell.angle_gamma   90.00
#
_symmetry.space_group_name_H-M   'P 1'
#
loop_
_entity.id
_entity.type
_entity.pdbx_description
1 polymer ?
#
loop_
_entity_poly.entity_id
_entity_poly.type
_entity_poly.pdbx_seq_one_letter_code
_entity_poly.pdbx_strand_id
1 'polypeptide(L)'
;MRRRTLLGAALAGAAVTPAFAFGTARAADPGPSVRRTGTTTLDSQAVFFVSYDGLVNNNSFQKNGLLTYKGYQYAAWYTADRNAVVARRVLGGTWSTVQVGHTLKADDSHNVISMGVSKVDGRLHLTMDSHSDGFTYVKSVAGLMDNPAGLSWTPARFGAPQSTLDGLALTTQFTYPQFVSTPEGRLQLSYRVAISGNGRNALAEYDGSQWTALGEWSSSTGTYTSEHGSSTARNMYLHGIDYDGNGRLHSFFTWREQNGAVMCNGGGITNHDTGYVYSDDRGRTWRNNAGTVVGTTGGSDKVAVTDTGLVVDALNPDHSLMNQESQATDSAGRPHAIISYVPGRFGQCTTNYVSDRTANGRAFHLRKNASGNWQKTEIPVPLNSSQRTKLVLDRYDNAYAIFPFGRIAAASAASGYTDWKILFDGSGLNAFGEVVIDESRVEADNVLSFMYQEKSSGTTPSALHVVDFALPA
;
A
#
# COMPACT_ATOMS: atom_id res chain seq x y z
N MET A 1 77.77 12.95 47.86
CA MET A 1 77.34 11.57 47.68
C MET A 1 75.92 11.58 47.08
N ARG A 2 75.76 11.33 45.78
CA ARG A 2 74.48 11.35 45.11
C ARG A 2 74.11 9.90 44.73
N ARG A 3 73.00 9.40 45.26
CA ARG A 3 72.47 8.11 44.86
C ARG A 3 71.56 8.30 43.65
N ARG A 4 71.83 7.53 42.58
CA ARG A 4 70.93 7.42 41.39
C ARG A 4 69.94 6.29 41.63
N THR A 5 68.66 6.55 41.46
CA THR A 5 67.58 5.56 41.43
C THR A 5 67.30 5.21 39.98
N LEU A 6 67.40 3.93 39.65
CA LEU A 6 66.95 3.39 38.34
C LEU A 6 65.45 3.11 38.40
N LEU A 7 64.71 3.71 37.46
CA LEU A 7 63.32 3.30 37.19
C LEU A 7 63.32 2.20 36.12
N GLY A 8 62.79 1.04 36.49
CA GLY A 8 62.48 -0.02 35.54
C GLY A 8 61.12 0.23 34.93
N ALA A 9 61.01 0.30 33.60
CA ALA A 9 59.77 0.35 32.84
C ALA A 9 59.28 -1.08 32.57
N ALA A 10 58.13 -1.44 33.09
CA ALA A 10 57.41 -2.66 32.73
C ALA A 10 56.57 -2.42 31.48
N LEU A 11 56.88 -3.12 30.40
CA LEU A 11 56.02 -3.20 29.19
C LEU A 11 54.85 -4.18 29.49
N ALA A 12 53.62 -3.68 29.58
CA ALA A 12 52.44 -4.49 29.56
C ALA A 12 52.02 -4.71 28.08
N GLY A 13 52.24 -5.92 27.60
CA GLY A 13 51.70 -6.37 26.31
C GLY A 13 50.22 -6.59 26.37
N ALA A 14 49.43 -5.75 25.65
CA ALA A 14 48.02 -5.98 25.45
C ALA A 14 47.83 -7.07 24.38
N ALA A 15 47.37 -8.25 24.79
CA ALA A 15 46.89 -9.27 23.85
C ALA A 15 45.57 -8.84 23.23
N VAL A 16 45.60 -8.46 21.97
CA VAL A 16 44.35 -8.22 21.18
C VAL A 16 43.84 -9.60 20.75
N THR A 17 42.79 -10.08 21.42
CA THR A 17 42.03 -11.23 20.95
C THR A 17 41.12 -10.73 19.80
N PRO A 18 41.17 -11.35 18.60
CA PRO A 18 40.20 -11.02 17.55
C PRO A 18 38.80 -11.50 17.99
N ALA A 19 37.88 -10.58 18.20
CA ALA A 19 36.47 -10.90 18.33
C ALA A 19 35.97 -11.41 16.98
N PHE A 20 35.83 -12.72 16.83
CA PHE A 20 35.09 -13.29 15.73
C PHE A 20 33.61 -12.91 15.94
N ALA A 21 33.13 -11.94 15.19
CA ALA A 21 31.68 -11.72 15.04
C ALA A 21 31.12 -12.97 14.34
N PHE A 22 30.49 -13.84 15.11
CA PHE A 22 29.63 -14.86 14.52
C PHE A 22 28.42 -14.14 13.92
N GLY A 23 28.54 -13.75 12.65
CA GLY A 23 27.37 -13.46 11.84
C GLY A 23 26.52 -14.73 11.84
N THR A 24 25.30 -14.66 12.36
CA THR A 24 24.33 -15.74 12.18
C THR A 24 24.20 -15.93 10.67
N ALA A 25 24.67 -17.08 10.18
CA ALA A 25 24.49 -17.44 8.78
C ALA A 25 22.97 -17.43 8.51
N ARG A 26 22.50 -16.47 7.72
CA ARG A 26 21.13 -16.46 7.23
C ARG A 26 20.93 -17.79 6.50
N ALA A 27 19.85 -18.50 6.79
CA ALA A 27 19.51 -19.72 6.06
C ALA A 27 19.55 -19.42 4.55
N ALA A 28 20.05 -20.38 3.76
CA ALA A 28 20.09 -20.21 2.32
C ALA A 28 18.65 -19.97 1.80
N ASP A 29 18.49 -18.97 0.93
CA ASP A 29 17.20 -18.68 0.30
C ASP A 29 16.74 -19.90 -0.52
N PRO A 30 15.59 -20.52 -0.18
CA PRO A 30 15.06 -21.68 -0.90
C PRO A 30 14.41 -21.28 -2.25
N GLY A 31 14.41 -19.98 -2.59
CA GLY A 31 13.68 -19.41 -3.72
C GLY A 31 12.17 -19.26 -3.48
N PRO A 32 11.49 -18.47 -4.32
CA PRO A 32 10.08 -18.17 -4.12
C PRO A 32 9.19 -19.39 -4.39
N SER A 33 8.27 -19.63 -3.47
CA SER A 33 7.22 -20.66 -3.57
C SER A 33 5.96 -20.21 -2.86
N VAL A 34 4.81 -20.76 -3.26
CA VAL A 34 3.54 -20.59 -2.54
C VAL A 34 2.85 -21.93 -2.37
N ARG A 35 2.28 -22.15 -1.21
CA ARG A 35 1.45 -23.32 -0.90
C ARG A 35 0.17 -22.86 -0.21
N ARG A 36 -0.98 -22.99 -0.90
CA ARG A 36 -2.30 -22.68 -0.30
C ARG A 36 -2.49 -23.52 0.96
N THR A 37 -2.76 -22.86 2.07
CA THR A 37 -2.92 -23.50 3.39
C THR A 37 -4.36 -23.51 3.86
N GLY A 38 -5.18 -22.58 3.38
CA GLY A 38 -6.58 -22.50 3.75
C GLY A 38 -7.33 -21.41 3.01
N THR A 39 -8.66 -21.52 3.09
CA THR A 39 -9.59 -20.46 2.70
C THR A 39 -10.71 -20.43 3.73
N THR A 40 -11.08 -19.23 4.16
CA THR A 40 -12.19 -19.01 5.08
C THR A 40 -13.16 -18.00 4.50
N THR A 41 -14.45 -18.21 4.72
CA THR A 41 -15.50 -17.27 4.29
C THR A 41 -15.69 -16.22 5.37
N LEU A 42 -15.60 -14.94 5.00
CA LEU A 42 -15.95 -13.80 5.84
C LEU A 42 -17.46 -13.57 5.84
N ASP A 43 -18.04 -13.59 4.63
CA ASP A 43 -19.45 -13.36 4.40
C ASP A 43 -19.87 -14.19 3.17
N SER A 44 -20.99 -14.91 3.26
CA SER A 44 -21.52 -15.67 2.13
C SER A 44 -22.25 -14.79 1.12
N GLN A 45 -22.61 -13.56 1.50
CA GLN A 45 -23.42 -12.62 0.70
C GLN A 45 -22.98 -11.17 0.97
N ALA A 46 -21.74 -10.82 0.68
CA ALA A 46 -21.27 -9.45 0.72
C ALA A 46 -21.88 -8.62 -0.42
N VAL A 47 -22.04 -7.31 -0.23
CA VAL A 47 -22.56 -6.43 -1.28
C VAL A 47 -21.73 -6.55 -2.55
N PHE A 48 -22.41 -6.66 -3.69
CA PHE A 48 -21.76 -6.76 -4.99
C PHE A 48 -22.34 -5.72 -5.97
N PHE A 49 -21.50 -4.90 -6.49
CA PHE A 49 -21.74 -4.00 -7.62
C PHE A 49 -20.37 -3.63 -8.24
N VAL A 50 -20.34 -3.37 -9.52
CA VAL A 50 -19.14 -2.95 -10.23
C VAL A 50 -19.23 -1.45 -10.51
N SER A 51 -18.25 -0.71 -10.04
CA SER A 51 -18.05 0.69 -10.43
C SER A 51 -16.55 0.94 -10.62
N TYR A 52 -16.18 1.75 -11.62
CA TYR A 52 -14.78 2.00 -11.99
C TYR A 52 -13.96 0.71 -12.13
N ASP A 53 -14.55 -0.32 -12.73
CA ASP A 53 -14.00 -1.67 -12.93
C ASP A 53 -13.68 -2.45 -11.64
N GLY A 54 -14.05 -1.98 -10.46
CA GLY A 54 -13.76 -2.57 -9.15
C GLY A 54 -14.99 -2.84 -8.30
N LEU A 55 -14.78 -3.59 -7.22
CA LEU A 55 -15.76 -3.84 -6.15
C LEU A 55 -15.36 -3.07 -4.90
N VAL A 56 -16.34 -2.65 -4.09
CA VAL A 56 -16.07 -1.89 -2.86
C VAL A 56 -15.35 -2.70 -1.77
N ASN A 57 -15.54 -4.03 -1.75
CA ASN A 57 -14.97 -4.90 -0.71
C ASN A 57 -13.59 -5.47 -1.02
N ASN A 58 -13.08 -5.32 -2.24
CA ASN A 58 -11.77 -5.86 -2.62
C ASN A 58 -11.00 -4.97 -3.60
N ASN A 59 -11.12 -3.67 -3.46
CA ASN A 59 -10.36 -2.73 -4.27
C ASN A 59 -8.92 -2.62 -3.76
N SER A 60 -7.93 -2.66 -4.64
CA SER A 60 -6.52 -2.76 -4.27
C SER A 60 -5.97 -1.54 -3.54
N PHE A 61 -6.57 -0.36 -3.69
CA PHE A 61 -6.20 0.84 -2.93
C PHE A 61 -6.78 0.86 -1.51
N GLN A 62 -7.59 -0.13 -1.12
CA GLN A 62 -8.05 -0.33 0.26
C GLN A 62 -6.86 -0.77 1.12
N LYS A 63 -6.21 0.18 1.78
CA LYS A 63 -5.13 -0.12 2.71
C LYS A 63 -5.70 -0.73 3.98
N ASN A 64 -5.13 -1.88 4.41
CA ASN A 64 -5.54 -2.57 5.62
C ASN A 64 -7.05 -2.91 5.69
N GLY A 65 -7.69 -3.25 4.58
CA GLY A 65 -9.00 -3.90 4.60
C GLY A 65 -8.95 -5.30 5.23
N LEU A 66 -7.75 -5.87 5.22
CA LEU A 66 -7.35 -7.08 5.95
C LEU A 66 -6.01 -6.79 6.63
N LEU A 67 -5.87 -7.09 7.92
CA LEU A 67 -4.62 -6.88 8.66
C LEU A 67 -4.43 -7.88 9.80
N THR A 68 -3.18 -8.20 10.12
CA THR A 68 -2.79 -9.05 11.25
C THR A 68 -2.10 -8.22 12.33
N TYR A 69 -2.50 -8.41 13.58
CA TYR A 69 -1.85 -7.78 14.73
C TYR A 69 -1.93 -8.68 15.97
N LYS A 70 -0.80 -8.91 16.63
CA LYS A 70 -0.67 -9.71 17.88
C LYS A 70 -1.39 -11.07 17.81
N GLY A 71 -1.17 -11.84 16.74
CA GLY A 71 -1.72 -13.19 16.56
C GLY A 71 -3.21 -13.25 16.21
N TYR A 72 -3.82 -12.10 15.91
CA TYR A 72 -5.18 -11.99 15.42
C TYR A 72 -5.20 -11.38 14.04
N GLN A 73 -6.17 -11.81 13.23
CA GLN A 73 -6.46 -11.20 11.92
C GLN A 73 -7.79 -10.44 11.99
N TYR A 74 -7.84 -9.29 11.33
CA TYR A 74 -8.97 -8.39 11.27
C TYR A 74 -9.33 -8.12 9.82
N ALA A 75 -10.63 -8.04 9.51
CA ALA A 75 -11.14 -7.75 8.17
C ALA A 75 -12.30 -6.76 8.26
N ALA A 76 -12.46 -5.91 7.24
CA ALA A 76 -13.58 -4.96 7.16
C ALA A 76 -14.21 -4.97 5.77
N TRP A 77 -15.54 -4.98 5.71
CA TRP A 77 -16.32 -4.99 4.46
C TRP A 77 -17.75 -4.47 4.66
N TYR A 78 -18.51 -4.39 3.57
CA TYR A 78 -19.94 -4.12 3.59
C TYR A 78 -20.75 -5.38 3.27
N THR A 79 -21.76 -5.68 4.10
CA THR A 79 -22.69 -6.79 3.91
C THR A 79 -23.66 -6.55 2.75
N ALA A 80 -24.48 -7.55 2.38
CA ALA A 80 -25.54 -7.39 1.38
C ALA A 80 -26.48 -6.21 1.67
N ASP A 81 -26.78 -5.98 2.95
CA ASP A 81 -27.60 -4.85 3.42
C ASP A 81 -26.81 -3.54 3.52
N ARG A 82 -25.58 -3.50 2.97
CA ARG A 82 -24.69 -2.34 2.96
C ARG A 82 -24.17 -1.89 4.33
N ASN A 83 -24.37 -2.68 5.38
CA ASN A 83 -23.84 -2.35 6.70
C ASN A 83 -22.32 -2.54 6.74
N ALA A 84 -21.61 -1.54 7.25
CA ALA A 84 -20.19 -1.64 7.49
C ALA A 84 -19.92 -2.56 8.70
N VAL A 85 -19.08 -3.56 8.49
CA VAL A 85 -18.72 -4.55 9.51
C VAL A 85 -17.22 -4.66 9.65
N VAL A 86 -16.78 -5.01 10.85
CA VAL A 86 -15.40 -5.41 11.13
C VAL A 86 -15.40 -6.75 11.85
N ALA A 87 -14.53 -7.65 11.41
CA ALA A 87 -14.40 -8.98 11.99
C ALA A 87 -13.03 -9.19 12.60
N ARG A 88 -12.96 -10.11 13.55
CA ARG A 88 -11.72 -10.57 14.21
C ARG A 88 -11.69 -12.09 14.28
N ARG A 89 -10.52 -12.69 14.07
CA ARG A 89 -10.24 -14.10 14.42
C ARG A 89 -8.88 -14.25 15.07
N VAL A 90 -8.69 -15.27 15.90
CA VAL A 90 -7.36 -15.85 16.14
C VAL A 90 -6.89 -16.45 14.82
N LEU A 91 -5.60 -16.36 14.50
CA LEU A 91 -5.06 -16.97 13.30
C LEU A 91 -5.42 -18.46 13.23
N GLY A 92 -6.04 -18.87 12.10
CA GLY A 92 -6.56 -20.24 11.92
C GLY A 92 -7.92 -20.53 12.59
N GLY A 93 -8.48 -19.59 13.35
CA GLY A 93 -9.79 -19.72 14.01
C GLY A 93 -10.96 -19.20 13.19
N THR A 94 -12.13 -19.15 13.83
CA THR A 94 -13.38 -18.65 13.25
C THR A 94 -13.50 -17.14 13.39
N TRP A 95 -14.18 -16.50 12.46
CA TRP A 95 -14.44 -15.07 12.46
C TRP A 95 -15.57 -14.70 13.43
N SER A 96 -15.35 -13.63 14.19
CA SER A 96 -16.38 -12.93 14.98
C SER A 96 -16.59 -11.56 14.39
N THR A 97 -17.82 -11.21 14.00
CA THR A 97 -18.16 -10.00 13.24
C THR A 97 -18.98 -9.05 14.11
N VAL A 98 -18.75 -7.74 13.97
CA VAL A 98 -19.55 -6.67 14.56
C VAL A 98 -19.87 -5.61 13.51
N GLN A 99 -21.09 -5.05 13.58
CA GLN A 99 -21.45 -3.86 12.82
C GLN A 99 -20.93 -2.61 13.54
N VAL A 100 -20.41 -1.65 12.77
CA VAL A 100 -19.84 -0.39 13.31
C VAL A 100 -20.77 0.81 13.15
N GLY A 101 -22.05 0.56 12.89
CA GLY A 101 -23.10 1.59 12.92
C GLY A 101 -23.16 2.50 11.70
N HIS A 102 -22.55 2.11 10.58
CA HIS A 102 -22.60 2.86 9.32
C HIS A 102 -23.16 2.01 8.19
N THR A 103 -23.87 2.65 7.25
CA THR A 103 -24.39 2.03 6.03
C THR A 103 -23.82 2.74 4.83
N LEU A 104 -23.26 1.98 3.86
CA LEU A 104 -22.70 2.48 2.61
C LEU A 104 -23.72 3.35 1.86
N LYS A 105 -23.34 4.58 1.55
CA LYS A 105 -24.26 5.60 1.01
C LYS A 105 -24.51 5.50 -0.50
N ALA A 106 -23.57 4.92 -1.27
CA ALA A 106 -23.67 4.85 -2.73
C ALA A 106 -22.91 3.66 -3.31
N ASP A 107 -23.30 3.21 -4.51
CA ASP A 107 -22.62 2.19 -5.30
C ASP A 107 -21.36 2.75 -5.96
N ASP A 108 -20.36 3.01 -5.14
CA ASP A 108 -19.04 3.50 -5.57
C ASP A 108 -17.95 2.63 -4.96
N SER A 109 -17.15 2.01 -5.81
CA SER A 109 -16.06 1.13 -5.37
C SER A 109 -14.91 1.84 -4.65
N HIS A 110 -14.89 3.19 -4.66
CA HIS A 110 -13.92 3.97 -3.88
C HIS A 110 -14.30 4.08 -2.40
N ASN A 111 -15.56 3.82 -2.06
CA ASN A 111 -16.08 3.96 -0.69
C ASN A 111 -15.58 2.85 0.28
N VAL A 112 -14.37 2.38 0.08
CA VAL A 112 -13.73 1.30 0.85
C VAL A 112 -13.65 1.60 2.35
N ILE A 113 -13.48 0.55 3.16
CA ILE A 113 -13.17 0.65 4.59
C ILE A 113 -11.67 0.44 4.78
N SER A 114 -10.97 1.41 5.35
CA SER A 114 -9.56 1.31 5.72
C SER A 114 -9.40 1.24 7.22
N MET A 115 -8.52 0.37 7.70
CA MET A 115 -8.24 0.16 9.13
C MET A 115 -6.83 0.62 9.49
N GLY A 116 -6.64 1.05 10.75
CA GLY A 116 -5.34 1.36 11.30
C GLY A 116 -5.25 1.04 12.78
N VAL A 117 -4.11 0.51 13.21
CA VAL A 117 -3.85 0.21 14.62
C VAL A 117 -2.94 1.27 15.21
N SER A 118 -3.43 2.00 16.21
CA SER A 118 -2.58 2.82 17.05
C SER A 118 -1.88 1.93 18.09
N LYS A 119 -0.57 1.77 17.94
CA LYS A 119 0.23 0.95 18.87
C LYS A 119 0.50 1.65 20.19
N VAL A 120 0.22 2.97 20.30
CA VAL A 120 0.42 3.77 21.51
C VAL A 120 -0.65 3.47 22.55
N ASP A 121 -1.91 3.31 22.12
CA ASP A 121 -3.05 3.12 23.02
C ASP A 121 -3.89 1.86 22.68
N GLY A 122 -3.45 1.05 21.71
CA GLY A 122 -4.10 -0.20 21.34
C GLY A 122 -5.51 -0.04 20.76
N ARG A 123 -5.79 1.06 20.07
CA ARG A 123 -7.08 1.29 19.38
C ARG A 123 -7.04 0.82 17.92
N LEU A 124 -8.18 0.34 17.46
CA LEU A 124 -8.48 0.19 16.04
C LEU A 124 -9.21 1.45 15.55
N HIS A 125 -8.71 2.04 14.49
CA HIS A 125 -9.29 3.18 13.79
C HIS A 125 -9.80 2.74 12.43
N LEU A 126 -10.97 3.25 12.03
CA LEU A 126 -11.58 2.98 10.73
C LEU A 126 -11.98 4.29 10.06
N THR A 127 -11.71 4.40 8.76
CA THR A 127 -12.34 5.40 7.89
C THR A 127 -13.05 4.68 6.76
N MET A 128 -14.19 5.18 6.34
CA MET A 128 -15.02 4.50 5.37
C MET A 128 -15.88 5.48 4.56
N ASP A 129 -16.31 5.00 3.38
CA ASP A 129 -17.39 5.59 2.59
C ASP A 129 -17.09 7.02 2.15
N SER A 130 -15.97 7.20 1.40
CA SER A 130 -15.51 8.52 0.98
C SER A 130 -14.93 8.52 -0.44
N HIS A 131 -15.56 9.29 -1.34
CA HIS A 131 -15.05 9.57 -2.68
C HIS A 131 -15.32 11.01 -3.09
N SER A 132 -14.36 11.90 -2.87
CA SER A 132 -14.44 13.35 -3.11
C SER A 132 -15.62 14.01 -2.35
N ASP A 133 -15.90 13.49 -1.17
CA ASP A 133 -16.95 13.96 -0.26
C ASP A 133 -16.52 13.79 1.21
N GLY A 134 -17.44 13.96 2.17
CA GLY A 134 -17.17 13.73 3.59
C GLY A 134 -16.86 12.26 3.89
N PHE A 135 -16.09 12.00 4.93
CA PHE A 135 -15.75 10.66 5.39
C PHE A 135 -16.50 10.27 6.67
N THR A 136 -16.57 8.98 6.92
CA THR A 136 -17.06 8.41 8.17
C THR A 136 -15.88 7.82 8.94
N TYR A 137 -15.76 8.16 10.21
CA TYR A 137 -14.72 7.68 11.11
C TYR A 137 -15.32 6.99 12.32
N VAL A 138 -14.70 5.86 12.70
CA VAL A 138 -15.01 5.11 13.92
C VAL A 138 -13.70 4.69 14.58
N LYS A 139 -13.64 4.71 15.92
CA LYS A 139 -12.53 4.11 16.67
C LYS A 139 -13.03 3.18 17.77
N SER A 140 -12.20 2.22 18.12
CA SER A 140 -12.46 1.32 19.25
C SER A 140 -12.12 1.96 20.60
N VAL A 141 -12.50 1.28 21.70
CA VAL A 141 -11.94 1.56 23.03
C VAL A 141 -10.43 1.30 23.05
N ALA A 142 -9.71 1.98 23.96
CA ALA A 142 -8.29 1.75 24.16
C ALA A 142 -8.00 0.30 24.59
N GLY A 143 -6.84 -0.24 24.20
CA GLY A 143 -6.38 -1.57 24.57
C GLY A 143 -7.08 -2.72 23.84
N LEU A 144 -8.08 -2.48 22.97
CA LEU A 144 -8.80 -3.54 22.25
C LEU A 144 -7.84 -4.41 21.42
N MET A 145 -6.87 -3.77 20.76
CA MET A 145 -5.88 -4.43 19.92
C MET A 145 -4.71 -5.01 20.72
N ASP A 146 -4.46 -4.50 21.93
CA ASP A 146 -3.36 -4.97 22.79
C ASP A 146 -3.74 -6.18 23.62
N ASN A 147 -5.01 -6.31 24.00
CA ASN A 147 -5.55 -7.43 24.77
C ASN A 147 -6.75 -8.08 24.05
N PRO A 148 -6.56 -8.60 22.84
CA PRO A 148 -7.67 -9.13 22.04
C PRO A 148 -8.31 -10.38 22.66
N ALA A 149 -7.58 -11.18 23.46
CA ALA A 149 -8.12 -12.34 24.16
C ALA A 149 -8.97 -11.95 25.38
N GLY A 150 -8.60 -10.88 26.09
CA GLY A 150 -9.27 -10.45 27.31
C GLY A 150 -10.47 -9.51 27.08
N LEU A 151 -10.60 -8.95 25.89
CA LEU A 151 -11.68 -8.03 25.58
C LEU A 151 -12.66 -8.64 24.56
N SER A 152 -13.95 -8.66 24.94
CA SER A 152 -15.01 -9.15 24.06
C SER A 152 -15.09 -8.35 22.77
N TRP A 153 -15.38 -9.03 21.64
CA TRP A 153 -15.60 -8.42 20.34
C TRP A 153 -17.08 -8.14 20.16
N THR A 154 -17.52 -6.92 20.52
CA THR A 154 -18.94 -6.52 20.54
C THR A 154 -19.06 -5.07 20.04
N PRO A 155 -20.24 -4.66 19.53
CA PRO A 155 -20.48 -3.28 19.08
C PRO A 155 -20.17 -2.22 20.15
N ALA A 156 -20.37 -2.54 21.43
CA ALA A 156 -20.07 -1.62 22.55
C ALA A 156 -18.56 -1.26 22.70
N ARG A 157 -17.68 -1.95 21.97
CA ARG A 157 -16.25 -1.62 21.93
C ARG A 157 -15.91 -0.57 20.89
N PHE A 158 -16.85 -0.13 20.08
CA PHE A 158 -16.68 0.88 19.04
C PHE A 158 -17.51 2.11 19.36
N GLY A 159 -16.93 3.29 19.10
CA GLY A 159 -17.65 4.57 19.21
C GLY A 159 -18.69 4.72 18.09
N ALA A 160 -19.57 5.70 18.23
CA ALA A 160 -20.48 6.07 17.18
C ALA A 160 -19.73 6.63 15.95
N PRO A 161 -20.24 6.41 14.72
CA PRO A 161 -19.69 7.03 13.52
C PRO A 161 -19.69 8.56 13.62
N GLN A 162 -18.62 9.20 13.18
CA GLN A 162 -18.45 10.64 13.16
C GLN A 162 -17.86 11.10 11.82
N SER A 163 -18.11 12.36 11.46
CA SER A 163 -17.59 13.00 10.23
C SER A 163 -16.27 13.78 10.47
N THR A 164 -15.66 13.57 11.63
CA THR A 164 -14.39 14.21 12.05
C THR A 164 -13.48 13.17 12.67
N LEU A 165 -12.19 13.45 12.75
CA LEU A 165 -11.24 12.66 13.55
C LEU A 165 -11.27 13.17 15.01
N ASP A 166 -12.22 12.66 15.81
CA ASP A 166 -12.41 13.08 17.21
C ASP A 166 -12.56 14.61 17.37
N GLY A 167 -13.38 15.24 16.53
CA GLY A 167 -13.58 16.68 16.52
C GLY A 167 -12.64 17.46 15.60
N LEU A 168 -11.54 16.87 15.13
CA LEU A 168 -10.70 17.49 14.11
C LEU A 168 -11.37 17.35 12.74
N ALA A 169 -11.84 18.47 12.20
CA ALA A 169 -12.33 18.52 10.82
C ALA A 169 -11.16 18.47 9.83
N LEU A 170 -11.32 17.67 8.78
CA LEU A 170 -10.41 17.66 7.64
C LEU A 170 -11.08 18.37 6.45
N THR A 171 -10.93 17.84 5.24
CA THR A 171 -11.60 18.35 4.05
C THR A 171 -13.02 17.77 3.92
N THR A 172 -13.91 18.48 3.23
CA THR A 172 -15.20 17.97 2.78
C THR A 172 -15.13 17.18 1.47
N GLN A 173 -13.94 17.13 0.83
CA GLN A 173 -13.65 16.36 -0.37
C GLN A 173 -12.49 15.40 -0.07
N PHE A 174 -12.81 14.30 0.60
CA PHE A 174 -11.87 13.32 1.10
C PHE A 174 -11.93 12.03 0.26
N THR A 175 -10.76 11.42 -0.05
CA THR A 175 -10.69 10.12 -0.73
C THR A 175 -9.39 9.39 -0.36
N TYR A 176 -9.37 8.08 -0.57
CA TYR A 176 -8.20 7.20 -0.43
C TYR A 176 -7.53 7.24 0.95
N PRO A 177 -8.26 6.95 2.02
CA PRO A 177 -7.67 6.86 3.34
C PRO A 177 -6.69 5.69 3.43
N GLN A 178 -5.47 5.98 3.91
CA GLN A 178 -4.44 4.97 4.17
C GLN A 178 -3.85 5.21 5.54
N PHE A 179 -4.11 4.30 6.46
CA PHE A 179 -3.49 4.34 7.77
C PHE A 179 -2.10 3.71 7.74
N VAL A 180 -1.13 4.38 8.36
CA VAL A 180 0.27 3.95 8.45
C VAL A 180 0.75 4.11 9.89
N SER A 181 1.29 3.05 10.49
CA SER A 181 1.90 3.13 11.83
C SER A 181 3.31 3.70 11.72
N THR A 182 3.63 4.74 12.51
CA THR A 182 5.00 5.25 12.59
C THR A 182 5.90 4.27 13.35
N PRO A 183 7.24 4.37 13.21
CA PRO A 183 8.17 3.53 13.98
C PRO A 183 7.96 3.61 15.50
N GLU A 184 7.52 4.76 16.02
CA GLU A 184 7.22 4.96 17.43
C GLU A 184 5.82 4.46 17.85
N GLY A 185 5.06 3.91 16.92
CA GLY A 185 3.74 3.34 17.16
C GLY A 185 2.57 4.31 17.09
N ARG A 186 2.80 5.59 16.75
CA ARG A 186 1.73 6.54 16.42
C ARG A 186 1.03 6.10 15.14
N LEU A 187 -0.16 6.63 14.89
CA LEU A 187 -0.90 6.33 13.68
C LEU A 187 -1.01 7.57 12.80
N GLN A 188 -0.59 7.44 11.54
CA GLN A 188 -0.81 8.46 10.53
C GLN A 188 -1.95 8.06 9.61
N LEU A 189 -2.67 9.06 9.09
CA LEU A 189 -3.67 8.93 8.04
C LEU A 189 -3.22 9.76 6.84
N SER A 190 -2.91 9.07 5.74
CA SER A 190 -2.70 9.68 4.43
C SER A 190 -4.03 9.71 3.68
N TYR A 191 -4.33 10.81 3.00
CA TYR A 191 -5.57 10.96 2.24
C TYR A 191 -5.42 11.98 1.12
N ARG A 192 -6.31 11.89 0.12
CA ARG A 192 -6.42 12.91 -0.93
C ARG A 192 -7.45 13.96 -0.54
N VAL A 193 -7.07 15.22 -0.71
CA VAL A 193 -7.94 16.39 -0.67
C VAL A 193 -8.38 16.75 -2.09
N ALA A 194 -9.61 17.19 -2.26
CA ALA A 194 -10.26 17.60 -3.52
C ALA A 194 -10.52 16.42 -4.48
N ILE A 195 -10.54 16.65 -5.79
CA ILE A 195 -11.09 15.75 -6.81
C ILE A 195 -10.01 15.11 -7.68
N SER A 196 -10.38 14.08 -8.44
CA SER A 196 -9.51 13.46 -9.44
C SER A 196 -9.01 14.49 -10.45
N GLY A 197 -7.73 14.44 -10.81
CA GLY A 197 -7.10 15.38 -11.75
C GLY A 197 -6.84 16.78 -11.18
N ASN A 198 -7.34 17.11 -9.98
CA ASN A 198 -7.04 18.37 -9.29
C ASN A 198 -7.10 18.16 -7.78
N GLY A 199 -6.22 17.31 -7.27
CA GLY A 199 -6.18 16.91 -5.87
C GLY A 199 -4.78 16.97 -5.28
N ARG A 200 -4.72 16.92 -3.95
CA ARG A 200 -3.49 17.00 -3.19
C ARG A 200 -3.48 15.93 -2.11
N ASN A 201 -2.33 15.35 -1.82
CA ASN A 201 -2.15 14.42 -0.71
C ASN A 201 -1.86 15.18 0.59
N ALA A 202 -2.47 14.74 1.67
CA ALA A 202 -2.33 15.31 2.99
C ALA A 202 -2.10 14.22 4.03
N LEU A 203 -1.58 14.63 5.19
CA LEU A 203 -1.35 13.78 6.36
C LEU A 203 -2.04 14.34 7.60
N ALA A 204 -2.57 13.43 8.43
CA ALA A 204 -2.90 13.68 9.83
C ALA A 204 -2.18 12.65 10.71
N GLU A 205 -1.94 12.97 11.98
CA GLU A 205 -1.25 12.08 12.93
C GLU A 205 -2.01 11.99 14.25
N TYR A 206 -2.18 10.76 14.75
CA TYR A 206 -2.72 10.46 16.07
C TYR A 206 -1.59 10.07 17.03
N ASP A 207 -1.51 10.72 18.16
CA ASP A 207 -0.44 10.57 19.15
C ASP A 207 -0.78 9.61 20.30
N GLY A 208 -1.95 8.97 20.26
CA GLY A 208 -2.52 8.13 21.32
C GLY A 208 -3.60 8.85 22.14
N SER A 209 -3.73 10.17 22.00
CA SER A 209 -4.74 10.97 22.67
C SER A 209 -5.59 11.80 21.71
N GLN A 210 -4.98 12.42 20.72
CA GLN A 210 -5.65 13.32 19.78
C GLN A 210 -5.07 13.22 18.37
N TRP A 211 -5.89 13.63 17.39
CA TRP A 211 -5.47 13.83 16.02
C TRP A 211 -4.95 15.25 15.79
N THR A 212 -3.91 15.37 14.97
CA THR A 212 -3.38 16.65 14.48
C THR A 212 -3.30 16.59 12.96
N ALA A 213 -3.87 17.58 12.26
CA ALA A 213 -3.68 17.73 10.83
C ALA A 213 -2.25 18.23 10.56
N LEU A 214 -1.44 17.44 9.86
CA LEU A 214 -0.10 17.86 9.44
C LEU A 214 -0.17 18.76 8.19
N GLY A 215 -1.20 18.56 7.37
CA GLY A 215 -1.47 19.35 6.17
C GLY A 215 -1.12 18.64 4.87
N GLU A 216 -1.25 19.37 3.77
CA GLU A 216 -0.96 18.91 2.42
C GLU A 216 0.54 18.90 2.14
N TRP A 217 1.00 17.90 1.37
CA TRP A 217 2.41 17.77 1.00
C TRP A 217 2.65 17.67 -0.51
N SER A 218 1.64 17.37 -1.33
CA SER A 218 1.73 17.40 -2.78
C SER A 218 0.98 18.59 -3.37
N SER A 219 1.43 19.07 -4.53
CA SER A 219 0.82 20.16 -5.29
C SER A 219 -0.06 19.60 -6.41
N SER A 220 -1.19 20.28 -6.68
CA SER A 220 -1.99 20.03 -7.89
C SER A 220 -1.66 20.97 -9.04
N THR A 221 -0.70 21.89 -8.88
CA THR A 221 -0.37 22.94 -9.87
C THR A 221 0.96 22.67 -10.57
N GLY A 222 1.28 23.48 -11.55
CA GLY A 222 2.44 23.37 -12.44
C GLY A 222 1.99 23.11 -13.88
N THR A 223 2.92 22.99 -14.81
CA THR A 223 2.61 22.68 -16.22
C THR A 223 3.28 21.36 -16.60
N TYR A 224 2.48 20.43 -17.12
CA TYR A 224 2.93 19.25 -17.84
C TYR A 224 2.59 19.41 -19.31
N THR A 225 3.51 19.03 -20.19
CA THR A 225 3.32 19.09 -21.64
C THR A 225 3.73 17.76 -22.27
N SER A 226 2.81 17.17 -23.03
CA SER A 226 3.06 16.03 -23.92
C SER A 226 3.20 16.53 -25.36
N GLU A 227 3.38 15.62 -26.31
CA GLU A 227 3.32 15.93 -27.74
C GLU A 227 1.91 16.33 -28.23
N HIS A 228 0.86 16.02 -27.46
CA HIS A 228 -0.54 16.28 -27.82
C HIS A 228 -1.10 17.56 -27.20
N GLY A 229 -0.56 18.03 -26.08
CA GLY A 229 -1.06 19.22 -25.41
C GLY A 229 -0.50 19.42 -24.01
N SER A 230 -1.11 20.35 -23.27
CA SER A 230 -0.64 20.71 -21.94
C SER A 230 -1.77 20.67 -20.90
N SER A 231 -1.38 20.44 -19.64
CA SER A 231 -2.25 20.49 -18.48
C SER A 231 -1.58 21.29 -17.36
N THR A 232 -2.39 22.04 -16.60
CA THR A 232 -1.92 22.86 -15.46
C THR A 232 -2.44 22.40 -14.12
N ALA A 233 -3.29 21.36 -14.11
CA ALA A 233 -3.82 20.77 -12.89
C ALA A 233 -3.71 19.24 -12.94
N ARG A 234 -3.46 18.63 -11.77
CA ARG A 234 -3.25 17.20 -11.62
C ARG A 234 -3.52 16.70 -10.23
N ASN A 235 -3.47 15.37 -10.09
CA ASN A 235 -3.42 14.67 -8.83
C ASN A 235 -2.23 13.72 -8.80
N MET A 236 -1.53 13.66 -7.67
CA MET A 236 -0.55 12.63 -7.38
C MET A 236 -1.26 11.41 -6.81
N TYR A 237 -1.29 10.30 -7.55
CA TYR A 237 -1.86 9.03 -7.09
C TYR A 237 -0.78 8.14 -6.50
N LEU A 238 -0.90 7.77 -5.23
CA LEU A 238 0.10 6.97 -4.52
C LEU A 238 -0.04 5.49 -4.85
N HIS A 239 1.05 4.82 -5.20
CA HIS A 239 1.13 3.36 -5.24
C HIS A 239 1.23 2.76 -3.84
N GLY A 240 1.62 3.56 -2.87
CA GLY A 240 1.67 3.28 -1.45
C GLY A 240 2.34 4.41 -0.68
N ILE A 241 2.24 4.32 0.63
CA ILE A 241 2.95 5.17 1.59
C ILE A 241 3.23 4.32 2.84
N ASP A 242 4.50 3.94 3.07
CA ASP A 242 4.87 2.97 4.09
C ASP A 242 6.26 3.24 4.64
N TYR A 243 6.47 2.88 5.92
CA TYR A 243 7.78 2.91 6.56
C TYR A 243 8.57 1.65 6.25
N ASP A 244 9.87 1.79 6.01
CA ASP A 244 10.82 0.68 6.03
C ASP A 244 11.24 0.32 7.46
N GLY A 245 12.01 -0.77 7.60
CA GLY A 245 12.55 -1.22 8.87
C GLY A 245 13.53 -0.24 9.55
N ASN A 246 14.01 0.78 8.83
CA ASN A 246 14.91 1.83 9.33
C ASN A 246 14.16 3.11 9.73
N GLY A 247 12.84 3.15 9.53
CA GLY A 247 12.00 4.29 9.87
C GLY A 247 11.90 5.37 8.81
N ARG A 248 12.37 5.11 7.59
CA ARG A 248 12.14 5.98 6.44
C ARG A 248 10.76 5.74 5.87
N LEU A 249 10.02 6.81 5.60
CA LEU A 249 8.73 6.77 4.91
C LEU A 249 8.96 6.87 3.41
N HIS A 250 8.47 5.90 2.66
CA HIS A 250 8.58 5.82 1.20
C HIS A 250 7.23 6.09 0.55
N SER A 251 7.21 6.72 -0.63
CA SER A 251 6.03 6.83 -1.46
C SER A 251 6.38 6.80 -2.93
N PHE A 252 5.86 5.81 -3.66
CA PHE A 252 5.77 5.83 -5.11
C PHE A 252 4.44 6.40 -5.55
N PHE A 253 4.43 7.05 -6.69
CA PHE A 253 3.23 7.65 -7.22
C PHE A 253 3.26 7.74 -8.75
N THR A 254 2.10 8.00 -9.35
CA THR A 254 1.96 8.48 -10.73
C THR A 254 1.15 9.77 -10.75
N TRP A 255 1.46 10.66 -11.69
CA TRP A 255 0.68 11.86 -11.94
C TRP A 255 -0.53 11.54 -12.79
N ARG A 256 -1.68 12.15 -12.48
CA ARG A 256 -2.88 12.13 -13.32
C ARG A 256 -3.29 13.55 -13.65
N GLU A 257 -3.24 13.88 -14.93
CA GLU A 257 -3.58 15.20 -15.43
C GLU A 257 -5.10 15.40 -15.49
N GLN A 258 -5.55 16.61 -15.23
CA GLN A 258 -6.96 16.99 -15.38
C GLN A 258 -7.35 17.12 -16.87
N ASN A 259 -6.47 17.69 -17.68
CA ASN A 259 -6.76 17.96 -19.09
C ASN A 259 -6.46 16.72 -19.94
N GLY A 260 -7.51 16.17 -20.57
CA GLY A 260 -7.40 15.04 -21.49
C GLY A 260 -6.64 15.33 -22.79
N ALA A 261 -6.40 16.60 -23.13
CA ALA A 261 -5.64 16.99 -24.31
C ALA A 261 -4.16 16.54 -24.29
N VAL A 262 -3.68 16.04 -23.17
CA VAL A 262 -2.32 15.50 -23.06
C VAL A 262 -2.18 14.07 -23.61
N MET A 263 -3.29 13.41 -23.98
CA MET A 263 -3.33 12.05 -24.53
C MET A 263 -3.50 12.05 -26.03
N CYS A 264 -2.99 11.01 -26.69
CA CYS A 264 -3.24 10.72 -28.10
C CYS A 264 -4.71 10.42 -28.41
N ASN A 265 -5.48 9.90 -27.43
CA ASN A 265 -6.89 9.54 -27.56
C ASN A 265 -7.63 9.65 -26.23
N GLY A 266 -8.85 10.17 -26.24
CA GLY A 266 -9.68 10.36 -25.05
C GLY A 266 -10.18 9.07 -24.37
N GLY A 267 -9.97 7.90 -24.96
CA GLY A 267 -10.28 6.60 -24.34
C GLY A 267 -9.16 6.04 -23.46
N GLY A 268 -8.01 6.73 -23.37
CA GLY A 268 -6.90 6.41 -22.46
C GLY A 268 -7.12 6.90 -21.04
N ILE A 269 -6.04 6.87 -20.25
CA ILE A 269 -5.97 7.44 -18.88
C ILE A 269 -4.87 8.49 -18.88
N THR A 270 -5.14 9.69 -18.36
CA THR A 270 -4.19 10.82 -18.32
C THR A 270 -3.02 10.62 -17.36
N ASN A 271 -2.76 9.39 -16.95
CA ASN A 271 -1.66 9.05 -16.05
C ASN A 271 -0.33 9.05 -16.80
N HIS A 272 0.70 9.61 -16.18
CA HIS A 272 2.05 9.61 -16.75
C HIS A 272 3.09 9.49 -15.65
N ASP A 273 4.25 9.05 -16.00
CA ASP A 273 5.44 8.90 -15.16
C ASP A 273 5.19 8.16 -13.83
N THR A 274 6.13 7.36 -13.44
CA THR A 274 6.23 6.87 -12.07
C THR A 274 7.27 7.68 -11.33
N GLY A 275 6.84 8.31 -10.24
CA GLY A 275 7.68 9.10 -9.37
C GLY A 275 7.94 8.42 -8.03
N TYR A 276 8.96 8.92 -7.32
CA TYR A 276 9.32 8.47 -5.99
C TYR A 276 9.80 9.62 -5.12
N VAL A 277 9.33 9.65 -3.88
CA VAL A 277 9.81 10.52 -2.80
C VAL A 277 9.96 9.73 -1.52
N TYR A 278 10.73 10.27 -0.58
CA TYR A 278 10.87 9.71 0.76
C TYR A 278 10.98 10.81 1.82
N SER A 279 10.76 10.41 3.07
CA SER A 279 10.88 11.29 4.25
C SER A 279 11.61 10.55 5.38
N ASP A 280 12.59 11.21 5.99
CA ASP A 280 13.33 10.71 7.15
C ASP A 280 12.79 11.28 8.48
N ASP A 281 11.77 12.15 8.42
CA ASP A 281 11.18 12.86 9.56
C ASP A 281 9.66 12.68 9.66
N ARG A 282 9.19 11.48 9.31
CA ARG A 282 7.77 11.08 9.42
C ARG A 282 6.83 11.92 8.56
N GLY A 283 7.23 12.16 7.32
CA GLY A 283 6.41 12.88 6.35
C GLY A 283 6.34 14.40 6.58
N ARG A 284 7.26 15.00 7.35
CA ARG A 284 7.31 16.46 7.50
C ARG A 284 8.06 17.10 6.35
N THR A 285 9.17 16.47 5.93
CA THR A 285 9.99 16.94 4.79
C THR A 285 10.10 15.82 3.77
N TRP A 286 9.89 16.15 2.52
CA TRP A 286 9.94 15.20 1.41
C TRP A 286 11.18 15.43 0.55
N ARG A 287 11.82 14.33 0.16
CA ARG A 287 13.06 14.34 -0.61
C ARG A 287 12.91 13.53 -1.90
N ASN A 288 13.58 13.98 -2.96
CA ASN A 288 13.68 13.27 -4.23
C ASN A 288 14.77 12.18 -4.20
N ASN A 289 14.99 11.50 -5.32
CA ASN A 289 15.98 10.43 -5.45
C ASN A 289 17.43 10.83 -5.12
N ALA A 290 17.78 12.11 -5.28
CA ALA A 290 19.10 12.65 -4.98
C ALA A 290 19.25 13.12 -3.53
N GLY A 291 18.17 13.04 -2.72
CA GLY A 291 18.16 13.52 -1.34
C GLY A 291 17.85 15.02 -1.18
N THR A 292 17.56 15.71 -2.28
CA THR A 292 17.15 17.12 -2.26
C THR A 292 15.75 17.25 -1.70
N VAL A 293 15.51 18.22 -0.82
CA VAL A 293 14.19 18.57 -0.32
C VAL A 293 13.37 19.15 -1.48
N VAL A 294 12.17 18.59 -1.68
CA VAL A 294 11.22 18.97 -2.73
C VAL A 294 9.84 19.34 -2.18
N GLY A 295 9.65 19.26 -0.87
CA GLY A 295 8.39 19.69 -0.25
C GLY A 295 8.39 19.57 1.25
N THR A 296 7.49 20.32 1.89
CA THR A 296 7.25 20.31 3.33
C THR A 296 5.76 20.18 3.60
N THR A 297 5.37 19.20 4.39
CA THR A 297 3.96 18.98 4.77
C THR A 297 3.44 20.17 5.57
N GLY A 298 2.30 20.72 5.13
CA GLY A 298 1.70 21.92 5.74
C GLY A 298 2.40 23.23 5.38
N GLY A 299 3.54 23.17 4.68
CA GLY A 299 4.28 24.35 4.22
C GLY A 299 3.76 24.92 2.89
N SER A 300 4.38 26.00 2.43
CA SER A 300 4.12 26.60 1.12
C SER A 300 4.77 25.81 -0.02
N ASP A 301 5.90 25.16 0.25
CA ASP A 301 6.64 24.33 -0.68
C ASP A 301 6.13 22.88 -0.62
N LYS A 302 5.62 22.38 -1.72
CA LYS A 302 4.97 21.07 -1.83
C LYS A 302 5.52 20.33 -3.04
N VAL A 303 5.60 19.00 -2.95
CA VAL A 303 6.06 18.17 -4.07
C VAL A 303 5.20 18.44 -5.31
N ALA A 304 5.84 18.94 -6.37
CA ALA A 304 5.19 19.39 -7.59
C ALA A 304 5.73 18.65 -8.83
N VAL A 305 4.94 18.60 -9.90
CA VAL A 305 5.34 17.96 -11.16
C VAL A 305 6.57 18.60 -11.79
N THR A 306 6.86 19.86 -11.44
CA THR A 306 8.01 20.63 -11.92
C THR A 306 9.29 20.34 -11.16
N ASP A 307 9.25 19.59 -10.05
CA ASP A 307 10.45 19.28 -9.27
C ASP A 307 11.32 18.25 -10.00
N THR A 308 12.61 18.49 -9.98
CA THR A 308 13.60 17.59 -10.58
C THR A 308 13.85 16.36 -9.72
N GLY A 309 14.24 15.25 -10.37
CA GLY A 309 14.66 14.04 -9.66
C GLY A 309 13.55 13.23 -9.00
N LEU A 310 12.29 13.52 -9.33
CA LEU A 310 11.13 12.72 -8.87
C LEU A 310 10.93 11.47 -9.72
N VAL A 311 11.01 11.60 -11.04
CA VAL A 311 10.67 10.55 -12.01
C VAL A 311 11.70 9.43 -11.95
N VAL A 312 11.23 8.20 -11.76
CA VAL A 312 12.03 6.96 -11.73
C VAL A 312 11.76 6.06 -12.93
N ASP A 313 10.59 6.24 -13.57
CA ASP A 313 10.24 5.61 -14.83
C ASP A 313 9.38 6.60 -15.65
N ALA A 314 9.95 7.13 -16.70
CA ALA A 314 9.28 8.09 -17.57
C ALA A 314 8.35 7.36 -18.54
N LEU A 315 7.10 7.79 -18.59
CA LEU A 315 6.09 7.25 -19.50
C LEU A 315 5.05 8.33 -19.79
N ASN A 316 4.74 8.54 -21.07
CA ASN A 316 3.69 9.48 -21.48
C ASN A 316 2.28 8.91 -21.23
N PRO A 317 1.20 9.71 -21.31
CA PRO A 317 -0.17 9.25 -21.01
C PRO A 317 -0.74 8.24 -22.01
N ASP A 318 -0.10 8.03 -23.17
CA ASP A 318 -0.65 7.26 -24.29
C ASP A 318 -0.72 5.76 -24.00
N HIS A 319 -0.06 5.29 -22.94
CA HIS A 319 0.10 3.90 -22.59
C HIS A 319 -0.82 3.41 -21.47
N SER A 320 -1.75 4.24 -21.00
CA SER A 320 -2.70 3.92 -19.92
C SER A 320 -2.01 3.32 -18.69
N LEU A 321 -0.98 4.02 -18.17
CA LEU A 321 -0.34 3.72 -16.89
C LEU A 321 -1.40 3.67 -15.80
N MET A 322 -1.46 2.57 -15.02
CA MET A 322 -2.42 2.46 -13.92
C MET A 322 -1.87 3.19 -12.68
N ASN A 323 -2.78 3.80 -11.93
CA ASN A 323 -2.50 4.41 -10.65
C ASN A 323 -2.76 3.44 -9.49
N GLN A 324 -2.21 3.75 -8.29
CA GLN A 324 -2.54 3.11 -7.01
C GLN A 324 -2.35 1.59 -7.03
N GLU A 325 -1.28 1.11 -7.65
CA GLU A 325 -0.96 -0.32 -7.65
C GLU A 325 -0.33 -0.74 -6.32
N SER A 326 0.99 -0.83 -6.21
CA SER A 326 1.61 -1.30 -4.97
C SER A 326 3.08 -0.92 -4.85
N GLN A 327 3.54 -0.79 -3.61
CA GLN A 327 4.95 -0.67 -3.26
C GLN A 327 5.31 -1.62 -2.11
N ALA A 328 6.59 -1.86 -1.92
CA ALA A 328 7.17 -2.58 -0.79
C ALA A 328 8.60 -2.10 -0.56
N THR A 329 9.21 -2.47 0.56
CA THR A 329 10.64 -2.28 0.82
C THR A 329 11.29 -3.60 1.17
N ASP A 330 12.53 -3.83 0.71
CA ASP A 330 13.28 -5.01 1.08
C ASP A 330 13.92 -4.86 2.47
N SER A 331 14.53 -5.93 2.97
CA SER A 331 15.16 -5.96 4.30
C SER A 331 16.30 -4.95 4.48
N ALA A 332 16.84 -4.39 3.39
CA ALA A 332 17.83 -3.32 3.39
C ALA A 332 17.22 -1.91 3.28
N GLY A 333 15.88 -1.79 3.27
CA GLY A 333 15.17 -0.53 3.11
C GLY A 333 15.19 0.00 1.67
N ARG A 334 15.45 -0.84 0.67
CA ARG A 334 15.41 -0.42 -0.72
C ARG A 334 13.97 -0.48 -1.25
N PRO A 335 13.51 0.59 -1.92
CA PRO A 335 12.14 0.66 -2.40
C PRO A 335 11.93 -0.18 -3.66
N HIS A 336 10.78 -0.86 -3.70
CA HIS A 336 10.23 -1.63 -4.79
C HIS A 336 8.83 -1.13 -5.11
N ALA A 337 8.43 -1.14 -6.38
CA ALA A 337 7.07 -0.89 -6.81
C ALA A 337 6.67 -1.83 -7.94
N ILE A 338 5.37 -2.05 -8.06
CA ILE A 338 4.78 -2.64 -9.25
C ILE A 338 3.93 -1.58 -9.94
N ILE A 339 4.06 -1.51 -11.27
CA ILE A 339 3.27 -0.63 -12.13
C ILE A 339 2.80 -1.43 -13.34
N SER A 340 1.75 -1.00 -13.99
CA SER A 340 1.27 -1.66 -15.21
C SER A 340 0.74 -0.69 -16.24
N TYR A 341 0.99 -1.00 -17.51
CA TYR A 341 0.58 -0.22 -18.66
C TYR A 341 0.56 -1.07 -19.94
N VAL A 342 0.12 -0.51 -21.05
CA VAL A 342 0.18 -1.13 -22.39
C VAL A 342 1.53 -0.80 -23.01
N PRO A 343 2.47 -1.75 -23.14
CA PRO A 343 3.77 -1.49 -23.77
C PRO A 343 3.66 -1.07 -25.23
N GLY A 344 4.51 -0.12 -25.66
CA GLY A 344 4.51 0.43 -27.02
C GLY A 344 4.62 -0.58 -28.15
N ARG A 345 5.17 -1.78 -27.91
CA ARG A 345 5.19 -2.88 -28.89
C ARG A 345 3.81 -3.42 -29.24
N PHE A 346 2.79 -3.18 -28.40
CA PHE A 346 1.40 -3.58 -28.67
C PHE A 346 0.55 -2.42 -29.21
N GLY A 347 0.93 -1.19 -28.94
CA GLY A 347 0.26 0.02 -29.42
C GLY A 347 0.89 1.27 -28.85
N GLN A 348 1.07 2.28 -29.70
CA GLN A 348 1.64 3.59 -29.30
C GLN A 348 0.59 4.54 -28.74
N CYS A 349 -0.70 4.20 -28.88
CA CYS A 349 -1.80 5.02 -28.43
C CYS A 349 -2.93 4.10 -27.94
N THR A 350 -3.26 4.20 -26.66
CA THR A 350 -4.41 3.51 -26.05
C THR A 350 -5.70 4.23 -26.44
N THR A 351 -6.62 3.52 -27.06
CA THR A 351 -7.91 4.06 -27.53
C THR A 351 -9.09 3.68 -26.65
N ASN A 352 -8.95 2.61 -25.85
CA ASN A 352 -9.87 2.22 -24.81
C ASN A 352 -9.09 1.51 -23.71
N TYR A 353 -8.88 2.17 -22.58
CA TYR A 353 -8.00 1.67 -21.53
C TYR A 353 -8.43 0.30 -20.96
N VAL A 354 -9.73 0.02 -20.89
CA VAL A 354 -10.25 -1.25 -20.35
C VAL A 354 -9.90 -2.40 -21.27
N SER A 355 -10.27 -2.32 -22.57
CA SER A 355 -10.01 -3.37 -23.54
C SER A 355 -8.54 -3.53 -23.85
N ASP A 356 -7.81 -2.41 -24.02
CA ASP A 356 -6.40 -2.43 -24.41
C ASP A 356 -5.52 -2.98 -23.28
N ARG A 357 -5.78 -2.61 -22.02
CA ARG A 357 -5.10 -3.18 -20.85
C ARG A 357 -5.44 -4.64 -20.65
N THR A 358 -6.71 -5.03 -20.85
CA THR A 358 -7.13 -6.46 -20.76
C THR A 358 -6.40 -7.32 -21.78
N ALA A 359 -6.28 -6.85 -23.01
CA ALA A 359 -5.61 -7.60 -24.09
C ALA A 359 -4.07 -7.55 -23.98
N ASN A 360 -3.51 -6.40 -23.71
CA ASN A 360 -2.09 -6.10 -23.93
C ASN A 360 -1.34 -5.60 -22.69
N GLY A 361 -2.05 -5.34 -21.58
CA GLY A 361 -1.43 -4.83 -20.34
C GLY A 361 -0.36 -5.77 -19.80
N ARG A 362 0.74 -5.17 -19.31
CA ARG A 362 1.84 -5.87 -18.63
C ARG A 362 2.17 -5.16 -17.33
N ALA A 363 2.56 -5.94 -16.33
CA ALA A 363 3.10 -5.43 -15.09
C ALA A 363 4.63 -5.36 -15.15
N PHE A 364 5.19 -4.36 -14.48
CA PHE A 364 6.62 -4.13 -14.38
C PHE A 364 7.01 -3.97 -12.92
N HIS A 365 8.07 -4.63 -12.54
CA HIS A 365 8.71 -4.47 -11.24
C HIS A 365 9.79 -3.41 -11.34
N LEU A 366 9.61 -2.32 -10.58
CA LEU A 366 10.58 -1.26 -10.39
C LEU A 366 11.28 -1.46 -9.04
N ARG A 367 12.59 -1.30 -9.01
CA ARG A 367 13.34 -1.37 -7.75
C ARG A 367 14.61 -0.53 -7.77
N LYS A 368 15.04 -0.11 -6.60
CA LYS A 368 16.36 0.50 -6.43
C LYS A 368 17.37 -0.59 -6.06
N ASN A 369 18.43 -0.77 -6.85
CA ASN A 369 19.46 -1.78 -6.56
C ASN A 369 20.46 -1.32 -5.49
N ALA A 370 21.38 -2.20 -5.09
CA ALA A 370 22.38 -1.90 -4.07
C ALA A 370 23.34 -0.75 -4.44
N SER A 371 23.51 -0.47 -5.74
CA SER A 371 24.29 0.68 -6.24
C SER A 371 23.48 1.99 -6.30
N GLY A 372 22.22 1.97 -5.85
CA GLY A 372 21.34 3.14 -5.85
C GLY A 372 20.68 3.44 -7.20
N ASN A 373 20.83 2.57 -8.19
CA ASN A 373 20.25 2.75 -9.52
C ASN A 373 18.85 2.10 -9.60
N TRP A 374 17.95 2.74 -10.34
CA TRP A 374 16.64 2.19 -10.67
C TRP A 374 16.74 1.11 -11.75
N GLN A 375 16.01 0.04 -11.55
CA GLN A 375 15.89 -1.06 -12.50
C GLN A 375 14.40 -1.37 -12.71
N LYS A 376 14.04 -1.65 -13.96
CA LYS A 376 12.69 -2.06 -14.36
C LYS A 376 12.76 -3.42 -15.05
N THR A 377 11.94 -4.37 -14.60
CA THR A 377 11.82 -5.71 -15.19
C THR A 377 10.36 -5.97 -15.54
N GLU A 378 10.07 -6.31 -16.79
CA GLU A 378 8.73 -6.75 -17.17
C GLU A 378 8.45 -8.12 -16.57
N ILE A 379 7.26 -8.28 -15.98
CA ILE A 379 6.79 -9.58 -15.52
C ILE A 379 6.11 -10.26 -16.70
N PRO A 380 6.61 -11.43 -17.16
CA PRO A 380 6.15 -12.10 -18.40
C PRO A 380 4.81 -12.81 -18.20
N VAL A 381 3.87 -12.13 -17.51
CA VAL A 381 2.51 -12.61 -17.22
C VAL A 381 1.52 -11.58 -17.73
N PRO A 382 0.61 -11.94 -18.65
CA PRO A 382 -0.40 -10.99 -19.12
C PRO A 382 -1.32 -10.56 -17.96
N LEU A 383 -1.72 -9.30 -17.93
CA LEU A 383 -2.69 -8.82 -16.93
C LEU A 383 -4.04 -9.52 -17.09
N ASN A 384 -4.53 -9.67 -18.33
CA ASN A 384 -5.88 -10.17 -18.64
C ASN A 384 -6.98 -9.38 -17.90
N SER A 385 -6.73 -8.13 -17.60
CA SER A 385 -7.58 -7.23 -16.82
C SER A 385 -7.18 -5.78 -17.04
N SER A 386 -8.10 -4.86 -16.84
CA SER A 386 -7.81 -3.42 -16.71
C SER A 386 -7.31 -3.04 -15.32
N GLN A 387 -7.40 -3.94 -14.34
CA GLN A 387 -7.24 -3.69 -12.92
C GLN A 387 -5.78 -3.80 -12.45
N ARG A 388 -5.57 -3.62 -11.14
CA ARG A 388 -4.27 -3.39 -10.49
C ARG A 388 -3.63 -4.68 -9.99
N THR A 389 -2.31 -4.64 -9.84
CA THR A 389 -1.47 -5.73 -9.31
C THR A 389 -0.88 -5.31 -7.97
N LYS A 390 -0.78 -6.24 -7.01
CA LYS A 390 -0.17 -6.01 -5.70
C LYS A 390 1.23 -6.62 -5.64
N LEU A 391 2.08 -6.07 -4.76
CA LEU A 391 3.46 -6.51 -4.53
C LEU A 391 3.68 -6.75 -3.04
N VAL A 392 4.29 -7.89 -2.70
CA VAL A 392 4.87 -8.13 -1.38
C VAL A 392 6.23 -8.78 -1.53
N LEU A 393 7.06 -8.65 -0.49
CA LEU A 393 8.36 -9.34 -0.38
C LEU A 393 8.29 -10.32 0.78
N ASP A 394 8.88 -11.51 0.62
CA ASP A 394 9.01 -12.46 1.71
C ASP A 394 10.23 -12.15 2.60
N ARG A 395 10.43 -12.94 3.66
CA ARG A 395 11.56 -12.78 4.58
C ARG A 395 12.94 -12.91 3.93
N TYR A 396 13.02 -13.44 2.72
CA TYR A 396 14.24 -13.59 1.92
C TYR A 396 14.37 -12.50 0.85
N ASP A 397 13.47 -11.53 0.85
CA ASP A 397 13.33 -10.46 -0.15
C ASP A 397 12.88 -10.95 -1.53
N ASN A 398 12.39 -12.21 -1.67
CA ASN A 398 11.78 -12.64 -2.93
C ASN A 398 10.50 -11.86 -3.19
N ALA A 399 10.28 -11.43 -4.43
CA ALA A 399 9.14 -10.60 -4.81
C ALA A 399 7.97 -11.47 -5.30
N TYR A 400 6.77 -11.15 -4.82
CA TYR A 400 5.51 -11.77 -5.22
C TYR A 400 4.58 -10.70 -5.78
N ALA A 401 4.19 -10.87 -7.04
CA ALA A 401 3.18 -10.06 -7.71
C ALA A 401 1.84 -10.80 -7.68
N ILE A 402 0.84 -10.18 -7.05
CA ILE A 402 -0.51 -10.74 -6.98
C ILE A 402 -1.38 -10.00 -7.99
N PHE A 403 -1.67 -10.69 -9.09
CA PHE A 403 -2.44 -10.18 -10.21
C PHE A 403 -3.94 -10.25 -9.95
N PRO A 404 -4.76 -9.53 -10.73
CA PRO A 404 -6.19 -9.73 -10.74
C PRO A 404 -6.58 -11.20 -10.84
N PHE A 405 -7.71 -11.57 -10.23
CA PHE A 405 -8.23 -12.92 -10.07
C PHE A 405 -7.42 -13.80 -9.12
N GLY A 406 -6.55 -13.20 -8.28
CA GLY A 406 -5.76 -13.90 -7.27
C GLY A 406 -4.61 -14.74 -7.83
N ARG A 407 -4.16 -14.48 -9.07
CA ARG A 407 -2.97 -15.15 -9.65
C ARG A 407 -1.70 -14.63 -8.98
N ILE A 408 -0.75 -15.50 -8.72
CA ILE A 408 0.52 -15.15 -8.06
C ILE A 408 1.69 -15.51 -8.96
N ALA A 409 2.51 -14.52 -9.29
CA ALA A 409 3.83 -14.71 -9.88
C ALA A 409 4.91 -14.27 -8.91
N ALA A 410 6.10 -14.85 -8.98
CA ALA A 410 7.20 -14.47 -8.13
C ALA A 410 8.56 -14.55 -8.83
N ALA A 411 9.51 -13.79 -8.31
CA ALA A 411 10.91 -13.82 -8.70
C ALA A 411 11.83 -13.80 -7.48
N SER A 412 12.99 -14.45 -7.60
CA SER A 412 13.96 -14.52 -6.51
C SER A 412 14.81 -13.26 -6.41
N ALA A 413 15.15 -12.86 -5.18
CA ALA A 413 16.15 -11.83 -4.93
C ALA A 413 17.53 -12.25 -5.48
N ALA A 414 17.85 -13.54 -5.39
CA ALA A 414 19.11 -14.10 -5.87
C ALA A 414 19.31 -13.95 -7.39
N SER A 415 18.23 -14.02 -8.19
CA SER A 415 18.28 -13.78 -9.64
C SER A 415 18.37 -12.30 -10.00
N GLY A 416 18.27 -11.40 -9.00
CA GLY A 416 18.05 -9.97 -9.25
C GLY A 416 16.66 -9.70 -9.82
N TYR A 417 15.67 -10.54 -9.50
CA TYR A 417 14.27 -10.44 -9.93
C TYR A 417 14.08 -10.54 -11.45
N THR A 418 14.82 -11.44 -12.09
CA THR A 418 14.74 -11.68 -13.54
C THR A 418 14.07 -13.02 -13.89
N ASP A 419 13.83 -13.90 -12.91
CA ASP A 419 13.30 -15.27 -13.06
C ASP A 419 11.78 -15.38 -12.77
N TRP A 420 11.02 -14.34 -13.08
CA TRP A 420 9.59 -14.31 -12.84
C TRP A 420 8.84 -15.52 -13.44
N LYS A 421 8.03 -16.17 -12.62
CA LYS A 421 7.18 -17.30 -13.02
C LYS A 421 5.86 -17.30 -12.25
N ILE A 422 4.81 -17.85 -12.86
CA ILE A 422 3.53 -18.10 -12.17
C ILE A 422 3.73 -19.25 -11.19
N LEU A 423 3.36 -19.04 -9.94
CA LEU A 423 3.33 -20.02 -8.86
C LEU A 423 1.92 -20.51 -8.54
N PHE A 424 0.92 -19.65 -8.81
CA PHE A 424 -0.50 -19.96 -8.64
C PHE A 424 -1.31 -19.21 -9.71
N ASP A 425 -2.17 -19.91 -10.41
CA ASP A 425 -2.93 -19.39 -11.56
C ASP A 425 -4.31 -18.82 -11.21
N GLY A 426 -4.66 -18.73 -9.90
CA GLY A 426 -5.97 -18.27 -9.43
C GLY A 426 -7.04 -19.36 -9.45
N SER A 427 -6.72 -20.59 -9.86
CA SER A 427 -7.69 -21.68 -9.97
C SER A 427 -8.38 -21.98 -8.63
N GLY A 428 -9.70 -22.21 -8.70
CA GLY A 428 -10.52 -22.53 -7.54
C GLY A 428 -10.83 -21.35 -6.60
N LEU A 429 -10.50 -20.10 -6.97
CA LEU A 429 -10.92 -18.91 -6.19
C LEU A 429 -12.22 -18.32 -6.75
N ASN A 430 -12.47 -18.38 -8.05
CA ASN A 430 -13.57 -17.65 -8.70
C ASN A 430 -13.56 -16.13 -8.40
N ALA A 431 -12.37 -15.56 -8.12
CA ALA A 431 -12.23 -14.19 -7.69
C ALA A 431 -12.62 -13.19 -8.78
N PHE A 432 -13.27 -12.10 -8.37
CA PHE A 432 -13.52 -10.93 -9.22
C PHE A 432 -12.37 -9.93 -9.04
N GLY A 433 -11.58 -9.75 -10.12
CA GLY A 433 -10.63 -8.64 -10.18
C GLY A 433 -9.56 -8.59 -9.10
N GLU A 434 -9.45 -7.45 -8.45
CA GLU A 434 -8.41 -7.12 -7.47
C GLU A 434 -8.55 -7.90 -6.15
N VAL A 435 -7.49 -7.86 -5.34
CA VAL A 435 -7.46 -8.47 -4.01
C VAL A 435 -6.92 -7.46 -2.99
N VAL A 436 -7.29 -7.63 -1.72
CA VAL A 436 -6.78 -6.85 -0.59
C VAL A 436 -5.82 -7.71 0.23
N ILE A 437 -4.55 -7.29 0.31
CA ILE A 437 -3.50 -8.06 0.97
C ILE A 437 -3.39 -7.68 2.43
N ASP A 438 -3.11 -8.69 3.28
CA ASP A 438 -2.63 -8.54 4.65
C ASP A 438 -1.10 -8.39 4.63
N GLU A 439 -0.61 -7.17 4.41
CA GLU A 439 0.83 -6.89 4.37
C GLU A 439 1.48 -7.22 5.72
N SER A 440 0.80 -6.89 6.83
CA SER A 440 1.29 -7.16 8.18
C SER A 440 1.45 -8.67 8.48
N ARG A 441 0.67 -9.54 7.82
CA ARG A 441 0.82 -11.00 7.94
C ARG A 441 2.07 -11.52 7.23
N VAL A 442 2.40 -10.94 6.08
CA VAL A 442 3.64 -11.27 5.38
C VAL A 442 4.85 -10.90 6.25
N GLU A 443 4.84 -9.70 6.83
CA GLU A 443 5.91 -9.21 7.71
C GLU A 443 6.06 -10.05 8.98
N ALA A 444 4.95 -10.37 9.66
CA ALA A 444 4.97 -11.07 10.94
C ALA A 444 5.23 -12.57 10.82
N ASP A 445 4.54 -13.23 9.88
CA ASP A 445 4.41 -14.69 9.83
C ASP A 445 5.00 -15.30 8.56
N ASN A 446 5.41 -14.50 7.59
CA ASN A 446 5.80 -14.94 6.25
C ASN A 446 4.69 -15.76 5.58
N VAL A 447 3.45 -15.29 5.71
CA VAL A 447 2.25 -15.88 5.08
C VAL A 447 1.59 -14.81 4.21
N LEU A 448 1.43 -15.10 2.94
CA LEU A 448 0.63 -14.28 2.03
C LEU A 448 -0.85 -14.58 2.28
N SER A 449 -1.56 -13.63 2.84
CA SER A 449 -2.99 -13.70 3.10
C SER A 449 -3.68 -12.57 2.31
N PHE A 450 -4.76 -12.89 1.60
CA PHE A 450 -5.52 -11.85 0.93
C PHE A 450 -7.03 -12.13 0.92
N MET A 451 -7.79 -11.02 0.95
CA MET A 451 -9.24 -11.01 0.84
C MET A 451 -9.62 -10.84 -0.64
N TYR A 452 -10.63 -11.61 -1.08
CA TYR A 452 -11.19 -11.54 -2.42
C TYR A 452 -12.69 -11.81 -2.38
N GLN A 453 -13.43 -11.23 -3.34
CA GLN A 453 -14.86 -11.48 -3.52
C GLN A 453 -15.08 -12.32 -4.79
N GLU A 454 -16.01 -13.25 -4.73
CA GLU A 454 -16.36 -14.09 -5.88
C GLU A 454 -17.09 -13.29 -6.96
N LYS A 455 -16.91 -13.72 -8.21
CA LYS A 455 -17.64 -13.19 -9.36
C LYS A 455 -19.14 -13.38 -9.16
N SER A 456 -19.91 -12.39 -9.57
CA SER A 456 -21.37 -12.42 -9.58
C SER A 456 -21.90 -11.66 -10.81
N SER A 457 -23.20 -11.55 -10.92
CA SER A 457 -23.88 -10.85 -12.01
C SER A 457 -24.77 -9.73 -11.50
N GLY A 458 -24.78 -8.59 -12.21
CA GLY A 458 -25.54 -7.42 -11.84
C GLY A 458 -25.15 -6.93 -10.45
N THR A 459 -26.12 -6.90 -9.53
CA THR A 459 -25.93 -6.53 -8.11
C THR A 459 -26.22 -7.68 -7.14
N THR A 460 -26.18 -8.93 -7.63
CA THR A 460 -26.41 -10.11 -6.78
C THR A 460 -25.26 -10.26 -5.80
N PRO A 461 -25.49 -10.25 -4.47
CA PRO A 461 -24.45 -10.45 -3.46
C PRO A 461 -23.65 -11.73 -3.71
N SER A 462 -22.37 -11.72 -3.37
CA SER A 462 -21.50 -12.88 -3.54
C SER A 462 -20.59 -13.09 -2.32
N ALA A 463 -19.99 -14.28 -2.25
CA ALA A 463 -19.15 -14.63 -1.13
C ALA A 463 -17.84 -13.85 -1.10
N LEU A 464 -17.45 -13.43 0.10
CA LEU A 464 -16.19 -12.77 0.41
C LEU A 464 -15.33 -13.72 1.25
N HIS A 465 -14.10 -13.91 0.83
CA HIS A 465 -13.19 -14.90 1.42
C HIS A 465 -11.84 -14.31 1.79
N VAL A 466 -11.15 -14.99 2.71
CA VAL A 466 -9.71 -14.83 2.94
C VAL A 466 -9.03 -16.14 2.60
N VAL A 467 -7.99 -16.08 1.77
CA VAL A 467 -7.13 -17.21 1.42
C VAL A 467 -5.72 -16.99 1.94
N ASP A 468 -5.13 -18.06 2.47
CA ASP A 468 -3.79 -18.07 3.05
C ASP A 468 -2.84 -18.95 2.22
N PHE A 469 -1.63 -18.43 1.94
CA PHE A 469 -0.54 -19.15 1.30
C PHE A 469 0.71 -19.10 2.18
N ALA A 470 1.28 -20.24 2.50
CA ALA A 470 2.60 -20.29 3.11
C ALA A 470 3.64 -19.90 2.06
N LEU A 471 4.53 -18.97 2.42
CA LEU A 471 5.73 -18.59 1.70
C LEU A 471 6.91 -19.47 2.17
N PRO A 472 8.11 -19.38 1.56
CA PRO A 472 9.28 -20.18 1.94
C PRO A 472 9.61 -20.02 3.43
N ALA A 473 9.89 -21.16 4.12
CA ALA A 473 10.17 -21.23 5.54
C ALA A 473 11.59 -20.80 5.91
#